data_80e820a3870bf2a63478e216c77aec3a
#
_entry.id   80e820a3870bf2a63478e216c77aec3a
#
_cell.length_a   1.000
_cell.length_b   1.000
_cell.length_c   1.000
_cell.angle_alpha   90.00
_cell.angle_beta   90.00
_cell.angle_gamma   90.00
#
_symmetry.space_group_name_H-M   'P 1'
#
loop_
_entity.id
_entity.type
_entity.pdbx_description
1 polymer ?
#
loop_
_entity_poly.entity_id
_entity_poly.type
_entity_poly.pdbx_seq_one_letter_code
_entity_poly.pdbx_strand_id
1 'polypeptide(L)'
;PHVHAAEGRDWQALVKTLAAGLAPVDRIHLPGYQESSPAQYLHGFNMVSMLTRAMLPEDTKVYPELENYPFSLFSKSRRFTRFQLLSSLALAPDGITIDLYDLNGNGIVWEDGYQDMLRDTKDYLNTLTASGVLRGKRRGVQVLYCPDSAYTIHTRKGESMEELYPQESFFAALLPAMGVPYAYCCSPESLSGEVVAASGQVLRNWDRDVLAHLFAENF
;
A
#
# COMPACT_ATOMS: atom_id res chain seq x y z
N PRO A 1 -7.45 9.71 -6.25
CA PRO A 1 -7.99 10.22 -4.99
C PRO A 1 -7.04 9.87 -3.85
N HIS A 2 -6.79 10.81 -2.96
CA HIS A 2 -6.01 10.63 -1.74
C HIS A 2 -6.83 9.86 -0.71
N VAL A 3 -6.92 8.54 -0.87
CA VAL A 3 -7.81 7.77 -0.03
C VAL A 3 -7.11 6.53 0.45
N HIS A 4 -7.15 6.31 1.74
CA HIS A 4 -6.58 5.15 2.37
C HIS A 4 -7.65 4.06 2.50
N ALA A 5 -7.39 2.87 2.00
CA ALA A 5 -8.24 1.70 2.23
C ALA A 5 -8.47 1.46 3.73
N ALA A 6 -7.47 1.80 4.55
CA ALA A 6 -7.51 1.67 5.99
C ALA A 6 -8.57 2.54 6.69
N GLU A 7 -9.20 3.48 6.00
CA GLU A 7 -10.19 4.39 6.57
C GLU A 7 -11.65 3.92 6.41
N GLY A 8 -11.86 2.62 6.38
CA GLY A 8 -13.21 2.06 6.35
C GLY A 8 -13.97 2.32 5.05
N ARG A 9 -13.29 2.25 3.90
CA ARG A 9 -13.89 2.47 2.57
C ARG A 9 -13.93 1.19 1.76
N ASP A 10 -15.02 1.02 1.02
CA ASP A 10 -15.07 0.03 -0.05
C ASP A 10 -14.30 0.55 -1.27
N TRP A 11 -13.00 0.25 -1.27
CA TRP A 11 -12.07 0.70 -2.29
C TRP A 11 -12.36 0.09 -3.65
N GLN A 12 -12.78 -1.17 -3.69
CA GLN A 12 -13.11 -1.85 -4.94
C GLN A 12 -14.32 -1.23 -5.62
N ALA A 13 -15.40 -1.01 -4.88
CA ALA A 13 -16.60 -0.38 -5.40
C ALA A 13 -16.31 1.05 -5.86
N LEU A 14 -15.54 1.81 -5.08
CA LEU A 14 -15.17 3.18 -5.41
C LEU A 14 -14.39 3.24 -6.73
N VAL A 15 -13.32 2.46 -6.86
CA VAL A 15 -12.46 2.47 -8.05
C VAL A 15 -13.21 2.00 -9.29
N LYS A 16 -14.01 0.94 -9.19
CA LYS A 16 -14.87 0.46 -10.30
C LYS A 16 -15.89 1.52 -10.74
N THR A 17 -16.51 2.21 -9.78
CA THR A 17 -17.48 3.27 -10.07
C THR A 17 -16.84 4.45 -10.77
N LEU A 18 -15.68 4.90 -10.29
CA LEU A 18 -14.94 6.01 -10.90
C LEU A 18 -14.39 5.66 -12.29
N ALA A 19 -14.02 4.41 -12.52
CA ALA A 19 -13.55 3.96 -13.83
C ALA A 19 -14.64 3.98 -14.91
N ALA A 20 -15.94 3.93 -14.51
CA ALA A 20 -17.08 4.02 -15.42
C ALA A 20 -17.00 3.06 -16.62
N GLY A 21 -16.50 1.85 -16.41
CA GLY A 21 -16.32 0.83 -17.47
C GLY A 21 -15.01 0.93 -18.26
N LEU A 22 -14.17 1.91 -17.97
CA LEU A 22 -12.81 1.98 -18.49
C LEU A 22 -11.84 1.18 -17.61
N ALA A 23 -10.62 0.95 -18.10
CA ALA A 23 -9.57 0.36 -17.27
C ALA A 23 -9.29 1.29 -16.08
N PRO A 24 -9.37 0.78 -14.85
CA PRO A 24 -9.19 1.61 -13.67
C PRO A 24 -7.74 2.09 -13.55
N VAL A 25 -7.58 3.28 -13.03
CA VAL A 25 -6.28 3.88 -12.71
C VAL A 25 -6.32 4.39 -11.28
N ASP A 26 -5.33 4.04 -10.50
CA ASP A 26 -5.23 4.51 -9.13
C ASP A 26 -3.86 5.11 -8.82
N ARG A 27 -3.90 6.20 -8.04
CA ARG A 27 -2.74 6.87 -7.49
C ARG A 27 -2.65 6.56 -6.00
N ILE A 28 -2.00 5.43 -5.69
CA ILE A 28 -1.86 4.98 -4.31
C ILE A 28 -1.05 6.01 -3.52
N HIS A 29 -1.63 6.48 -2.43
CA HIS A 29 -0.94 7.34 -1.49
C HIS A 29 0.19 6.60 -0.78
N LEU A 30 1.38 7.20 -0.74
CA LEU A 30 2.50 6.72 0.05
C LEU A 30 2.52 7.47 1.39
N PRO A 31 2.79 6.78 2.51
CA PRO A 31 2.93 7.47 3.80
C PRO A 31 4.22 8.28 3.85
N GLY A 32 4.26 9.25 4.77
CA GLY A 32 5.49 9.95 5.12
C GLY A 32 5.96 10.95 4.09
N TYR A 33 5.22 12.03 3.91
CA TYR A 33 5.67 13.18 3.13
C TYR A 33 6.97 13.80 3.67
N GLN A 34 7.23 13.62 4.94
CA GLN A 34 8.44 14.10 5.62
C GLN A 34 9.37 12.94 5.96
N GLU A 35 10.68 13.23 6.00
CA GLU A 35 11.64 12.29 6.51
C GLU A 35 11.59 12.28 8.04
N SER A 36 10.96 11.27 8.61
CA SER A 36 10.94 11.04 10.06
C SER A 36 11.79 9.83 10.42
N SER A 37 11.42 8.66 9.91
CA SER A 37 12.21 7.45 10.05
C SER A 37 11.84 6.44 8.97
N PRO A 38 12.81 5.69 8.42
CA PRO A 38 12.52 4.61 7.47
C PRO A 38 11.62 3.52 8.05
N ALA A 39 11.76 3.21 9.34
CA ALA A 39 10.93 2.21 10.02
C ALA A 39 9.47 2.67 10.11
N GLN A 40 9.24 3.93 10.48
CA GLN A 40 7.89 4.50 10.54
C GLN A 40 7.25 4.57 9.15
N TYR A 41 8.04 4.93 8.13
CA TYR A 41 7.57 4.90 6.75
C TYR A 41 7.14 3.50 6.33
N LEU A 42 7.98 2.47 6.55
CA LEU A 42 7.65 1.08 6.20
C LEU A 42 6.43 0.56 6.97
N HIS A 43 6.26 0.95 8.23
CA HIS A 43 5.07 0.62 9.01
C HIS A 43 3.80 1.13 8.30
N GLY A 44 3.73 2.41 8.01
CA GLY A 44 2.60 3.00 7.30
C GLY A 44 2.43 2.44 5.88
N PHE A 45 3.53 2.21 5.16
CA PHE A 45 3.51 1.62 3.84
C PHE A 45 2.88 0.22 3.84
N ASN A 46 3.26 -0.63 4.79
CA ASN A 46 2.71 -1.98 4.93
C ASN A 46 1.24 -1.97 5.36
N MET A 47 0.86 -1.08 6.28
CA MET A 47 -0.51 -0.99 6.77
C MET A 47 -1.49 -0.40 5.74
N VAL A 48 -1.05 0.58 4.97
CA VAL A 48 -1.95 1.39 4.12
C VAL A 48 -1.73 1.14 2.65
N SER A 49 -0.54 1.46 2.13
CA SER A 49 -0.30 1.40 0.68
C SER A 49 -0.40 -0.03 0.15
N MET A 50 0.12 -1.00 0.89
CA MET A 50 0.06 -2.41 0.53
C MET A 50 -1.36 -2.98 0.62
N LEU A 51 -2.15 -2.58 1.62
CA LEU A 51 -3.56 -2.97 1.72
C LEU A 51 -4.36 -2.35 0.57
N THR A 52 -4.18 -1.06 0.30
CA THR A 52 -4.84 -0.40 -0.85
C THR A 52 -4.55 -1.15 -2.13
N ARG A 53 -3.28 -1.51 -2.39
CA ARG A 53 -2.90 -2.29 -3.58
C ARG A 53 -3.60 -3.64 -3.65
N ALA A 54 -3.75 -4.33 -2.53
CA ALA A 54 -4.40 -5.63 -2.47
C ALA A 54 -5.92 -5.56 -2.72
N MET A 55 -6.54 -4.44 -2.42
CA MET A 55 -7.97 -4.21 -2.63
C MET A 55 -8.32 -3.71 -4.03
N LEU A 56 -7.33 -3.28 -4.81
CA LEU A 56 -7.60 -2.81 -6.18
C LEU A 56 -7.97 -3.97 -7.11
N PRO A 57 -8.85 -3.74 -8.09
CA PRO A 57 -9.05 -4.69 -9.19
C PRO A 57 -7.72 -5.05 -9.86
N GLU A 58 -7.59 -6.29 -10.34
CA GLU A 58 -6.33 -6.83 -10.86
C GLU A 58 -5.81 -6.03 -12.08
N ASP A 59 -6.71 -5.54 -12.91
CA ASP A 59 -6.43 -4.75 -14.12
C ASP A 59 -6.15 -3.27 -13.85
N THR A 60 -6.14 -2.84 -12.57
CA THR A 60 -5.87 -1.45 -12.21
C THR A 60 -4.43 -1.06 -12.50
N LYS A 61 -4.25 0.01 -13.27
CA LYS A 61 -2.96 0.67 -13.43
C LYS A 61 -2.62 1.48 -12.18
N VAL A 62 -1.43 1.27 -11.65
CA VAL A 62 -1.03 1.80 -10.35
C VAL A 62 0.11 2.80 -10.50
N TYR A 63 -0.10 4.01 -9.97
CA TYR A 63 0.86 5.11 -9.95
C TYR A 63 1.01 5.64 -8.51
N PRO A 64 1.89 5.06 -7.67
CA PRO A 64 2.13 5.58 -6.33
C PRO A 64 2.53 7.06 -6.37
N GLU A 65 2.03 7.82 -5.40
CA GLU A 65 2.32 9.24 -5.26
C GLU A 65 3.43 9.46 -4.22
N LEU A 66 4.51 10.07 -4.67
CA LEU A 66 5.64 10.45 -3.82
C LEU A 66 5.79 11.96 -3.79
N GLU A 67 5.69 12.55 -2.61
CA GLU A 67 5.74 13.98 -2.38
C GLU A 67 6.77 14.36 -1.32
N ASN A 68 7.26 15.59 -1.36
CA ASN A 68 8.18 16.18 -0.40
C ASN A 68 7.50 17.32 0.38
N TYR A 69 6.49 16.97 1.18
CA TYR A 69 5.87 17.93 2.06
C TYR A 69 6.88 18.46 3.12
N PRO A 70 6.92 19.74 3.46
CA PRO A 70 5.96 20.81 3.13
C PRO A 70 6.26 21.59 1.83
N PHE A 71 6.85 20.96 0.85
CA PHE A 71 7.17 21.55 -0.47
C PHE A 71 8.13 22.73 -0.38
N SER A 72 9.08 22.64 0.52
CA SER A 72 10.17 23.58 0.71
C SER A 72 11.52 22.91 0.46
N LEU A 73 12.55 23.71 0.26
CA LEU A 73 13.92 23.19 0.13
C LEU A 73 14.29 22.31 1.33
N PHE A 74 15.03 21.25 1.07
CA PHE A 74 15.58 20.33 2.09
C PHE A 74 14.51 19.65 2.97
N SER A 75 13.28 19.53 2.50
CA SER A 75 12.22 18.84 3.22
C SER A 75 12.50 17.34 3.41
N LYS A 76 13.29 16.75 2.50
CA LYS A 76 13.64 15.33 2.50
C LYS A 76 15.03 15.10 1.90
N SER A 77 15.78 14.15 2.46
CA SER A 77 17.09 13.79 1.89
C SER A 77 16.94 13.01 0.58
N ARG A 78 17.90 13.16 -0.32
CA ARG A 78 18.03 12.35 -1.55
C ARG A 78 18.02 10.85 -1.24
N ARG A 79 18.68 10.46 -0.15
CA ARG A 79 18.75 9.06 0.29
C ARG A 79 17.37 8.50 0.66
N PHE A 80 16.59 9.28 1.38
CA PHE A 80 15.26 8.86 1.79
C PHE A 80 14.28 8.85 0.61
N THR A 81 14.33 9.85 -0.26
CA THR A 81 13.55 9.87 -1.50
C THR A 81 13.86 8.66 -2.38
N ARG A 82 15.15 8.31 -2.55
CA ARG A 82 15.54 7.09 -3.25
C ARG A 82 14.98 5.83 -2.59
N PHE A 83 15.03 5.75 -1.27
CA PHE A 83 14.44 4.64 -0.51
C PHE A 83 12.94 4.52 -0.76
N GLN A 84 12.19 5.63 -0.79
CA GLN A 84 10.76 5.62 -1.09
C GLN A 84 10.47 5.17 -2.53
N LEU A 85 11.24 5.63 -3.51
CA LEU A 85 11.14 5.18 -4.90
C LEU A 85 11.34 3.66 -5.01
N LEU A 86 12.37 3.13 -4.34
CA LEU A 86 12.64 1.69 -4.36
C LEU A 86 11.56 0.88 -3.63
N SER A 87 11.09 1.36 -2.49
CA SER A 87 10.03 0.70 -1.73
C SER A 87 8.72 0.64 -2.50
N SER A 88 8.40 1.67 -3.29
CA SER A 88 7.18 1.71 -4.08
C SER A 88 7.09 0.60 -5.13
N LEU A 89 8.22 0.02 -5.55
CA LEU A 89 8.24 -1.15 -6.45
C LEU A 89 7.49 -2.35 -5.87
N ALA A 90 7.39 -2.43 -4.56
CA ALA A 90 6.60 -3.46 -3.91
C ALA A 90 5.11 -3.41 -4.26
N LEU A 91 4.60 -2.31 -4.78
CA LEU A 91 3.22 -2.17 -5.29
C LEU A 91 3.05 -2.69 -6.72
N ALA A 92 4.14 -3.13 -7.38
CA ALA A 92 4.17 -3.49 -8.80
C ALA A 92 3.55 -2.36 -9.67
N PRO A 93 4.10 -1.14 -9.61
CA PRO A 93 3.49 0.03 -10.25
C PRO A 93 3.73 0.04 -11.76
N ASP A 94 2.82 0.70 -12.50
CA ASP A 94 2.99 1.03 -13.91
C ASP A 94 3.85 2.28 -14.12
N GLY A 95 3.94 3.13 -13.11
CA GLY A 95 4.78 4.32 -13.04
C GLY A 95 4.73 4.90 -11.62
N ILE A 96 5.42 6.01 -11.41
CA ILE A 96 5.42 6.72 -10.13
C ILE A 96 5.12 8.19 -10.41
N THR A 97 4.15 8.76 -9.71
CA THR A 97 3.92 10.20 -9.71
C THR A 97 4.78 10.85 -8.64
N ILE A 98 5.48 11.90 -9.01
CA ILE A 98 6.43 12.57 -8.11
C ILE A 98 6.18 14.06 -8.06
N ASP A 99 6.18 14.61 -6.83
CA ASP A 99 6.21 16.03 -6.54
C ASP A 99 7.31 16.27 -5.49
N LEU A 100 8.53 16.50 -5.99
CA LEU A 100 9.75 16.50 -5.17
C LEU A 100 10.34 17.89 -4.96
N TYR A 101 9.95 18.86 -5.76
CA TYR A 101 10.54 20.18 -5.75
C TYR A 101 9.69 21.17 -4.96
N ASP A 102 10.31 22.26 -4.52
CA ASP A 102 9.59 23.27 -3.76
C ASP A 102 8.56 24.02 -4.64
N LEU A 103 7.50 24.49 -4.00
CA LEU A 103 6.45 25.26 -4.66
C LEU A 103 6.69 26.79 -4.61
N ASN A 104 7.84 27.23 -4.10
CA ASN A 104 8.16 28.65 -3.95
C ASN A 104 8.76 29.26 -5.23
N GLY A 105 8.83 28.50 -6.31
CA GLY A 105 9.34 28.97 -7.60
C GLY A 105 10.87 29.06 -7.71
N ASN A 106 11.60 28.45 -6.78
CA ASN A 106 13.07 28.46 -6.80
C ASN A 106 13.67 27.61 -7.94
N GLY A 107 12.88 26.71 -8.48
CA GLY A 107 13.30 25.79 -9.52
C GLY A 107 14.20 24.65 -9.04
N ILE A 108 14.32 23.64 -9.89
CA ILE A 108 15.01 22.38 -9.56
C ILE A 108 16.52 22.52 -9.34
N VAL A 109 17.12 23.62 -9.80
CA VAL A 109 18.56 23.86 -9.67
C VAL A 109 19.01 24.06 -8.23
N TRP A 110 18.10 24.41 -7.34
CA TRP A 110 18.38 24.60 -5.92
C TRP A 110 18.38 23.30 -5.12
N GLU A 111 17.83 22.24 -5.67
CA GLU A 111 17.85 20.91 -5.08
C GLU A 111 19.04 20.10 -5.58
N ASP A 112 20.23 20.54 -5.17
CA ASP A 112 21.49 19.97 -5.64
C ASP A 112 21.54 18.43 -5.54
N GLY A 113 21.91 17.82 -6.64
CA GLY A 113 22.06 16.37 -6.77
C GLY A 113 20.76 15.56 -6.82
N TYR A 114 19.57 16.17 -6.76
CA TYR A 114 18.30 15.44 -6.95
C TYR A 114 18.17 14.88 -8.37
N GLN A 115 18.55 15.66 -9.37
CA GLN A 115 18.52 15.20 -10.77
C GLN A 115 19.41 13.99 -11.00
N ASP A 116 20.62 14.00 -10.42
CA ASP A 116 21.55 12.88 -10.51
C ASP A 116 20.99 11.65 -9.80
N MET A 117 20.46 11.82 -8.59
CA MET A 117 19.80 10.75 -7.85
C MET A 117 18.62 10.15 -8.61
N LEU A 118 17.78 10.98 -9.24
CA LEU A 118 16.65 10.50 -10.03
C LEU A 118 17.12 9.72 -11.26
N ARG A 119 18.12 10.23 -12.00
CA ARG A 119 18.70 9.54 -13.16
C ARG A 119 19.25 8.17 -12.78
N ASP A 120 20.10 8.11 -11.75
CA ASP A 120 20.73 6.86 -11.30
C ASP A 120 19.68 5.86 -10.77
N THR A 121 18.67 6.37 -10.07
CA THR A 121 17.57 5.54 -9.56
C THR A 121 16.70 5.00 -10.69
N LYS A 122 16.41 5.81 -11.72
CA LYS A 122 15.61 5.40 -12.88
C LYS A 122 16.21 4.21 -13.60
N ASP A 123 17.51 4.20 -13.82
CA ASP A 123 18.18 3.08 -14.51
C ASP A 123 18.05 1.78 -13.72
N TYR A 124 18.17 1.85 -12.41
CA TYR A 124 17.94 0.70 -11.54
C TYR A 124 16.48 0.23 -11.55
N LEU A 125 15.52 1.16 -11.45
CA LEU A 125 14.10 0.85 -11.52
C LEU A 125 13.72 0.18 -12.86
N ASN A 126 14.23 0.70 -13.96
CA ASN A 126 14.01 0.14 -15.30
C ASN A 126 14.55 -1.29 -15.40
N THR A 127 15.74 -1.55 -14.84
CA THR A 127 16.36 -2.89 -14.82
C THR A 127 15.49 -3.87 -14.04
N LEU A 128 15.02 -3.51 -12.86
CA LEU A 128 14.13 -4.36 -12.05
C LEU A 128 12.79 -4.60 -12.74
N THR A 129 12.21 -3.59 -13.35
CA THR A 129 10.95 -3.72 -14.08
C THR A 129 11.10 -4.65 -15.27
N ALA A 130 12.18 -4.51 -16.05
CA ALA A 130 12.48 -5.35 -17.20
C ALA A 130 12.74 -6.82 -16.81
N SER A 131 13.24 -7.08 -15.60
CA SER A 131 13.48 -8.44 -15.10
C SER A 131 12.21 -9.25 -14.87
N GLY A 132 11.04 -8.59 -14.78
CA GLY A 132 9.75 -9.23 -14.50
C GLY A 132 9.56 -9.63 -13.01
N VAL A 133 10.54 -9.43 -12.14
CA VAL A 133 10.48 -9.84 -10.73
C VAL A 133 9.31 -9.20 -9.98
N LEU A 134 8.90 -7.99 -10.36
CA LEU A 134 7.80 -7.27 -9.73
C LEU A 134 6.42 -7.85 -10.01
N ARG A 135 6.29 -8.68 -11.05
CA ARG A 135 5.04 -9.35 -11.46
C ARG A 135 4.87 -10.72 -10.82
N GLY A 136 5.82 -11.13 -10.00
CA GLY A 136 5.76 -12.39 -9.27
C GLY A 136 4.64 -12.43 -8.23
N LYS A 137 4.08 -13.63 -8.00
CA LYS A 137 3.12 -13.84 -6.90
C LYS A 137 3.83 -13.67 -5.55
N ARG A 138 3.28 -12.86 -4.68
CA ARG A 138 3.78 -12.70 -3.31
C ARG A 138 3.57 -14.00 -2.53
N ARG A 139 4.53 -14.31 -1.70
CA ARG A 139 4.55 -15.47 -0.82
C ARG A 139 4.73 -15.03 0.62
N GLY A 140 4.31 -15.87 1.56
CA GLY A 140 4.46 -15.66 3.00
C GLY A 140 3.16 -15.83 3.73
N VAL A 141 3.10 -15.34 4.96
CA VAL A 141 1.89 -15.36 5.77
C VAL A 141 0.77 -14.60 5.05
N GLN A 142 -0.37 -15.24 4.86
CA GLN A 142 -1.55 -14.63 4.26
C GLN A 142 -2.33 -13.87 5.32
N VAL A 143 -2.32 -12.54 5.22
CA VAL A 143 -3.10 -11.67 6.10
C VAL A 143 -4.48 -11.51 5.49
N LEU A 144 -5.47 -12.14 6.10
CA LEU A 144 -6.85 -12.07 5.64
C LEU A 144 -7.41 -10.65 5.86
N TYR A 145 -8.08 -10.14 4.87
CA TYR A 145 -8.81 -8.89 4.92
C TYR A 145 -10.17 -9.07 4.23
N CYS A 146 -11.24 -8.64 4.88
CA CYS A 146 -12.57 -8.65 4.27
C CYS A 146 -12.89 -7.25 3.72
N PRO A 147 -13.06 -7.06 2.41
CA PRO A 147 -13.43 -5.77 1.82
C PRO A 147 -14.73 -5.21 2.40
N ASP A 148 -15.68 -6.07 2.77
CA ASP A 148 -16.95 -5.68 3.38
C ASP A 148 -16.81 -5.09 4.79
N SER A 149 -15.62 -5.14 5.37
CA SER A 149 -15.34 -4.50 6.65
C SER A 149 -15.64 -2.99 6.61
N ALA A 150 -15.52 -2.36 5.44
CA ALA A 150 -15.89 -0.96 5.25
C ALA A 150 -17.33 -0.63 5.70
N TYR A 151 -18.25 -1.59 5.62
CA TYR A 151 -19.64 -1.42 6.01
C TYR A 151 -19.91 -1.67 7.50
N THR A 152 -18.97 -2.25 8.20
CA THR A 152 -19.14 -2.72 9.59
C THR A 152 -18.21 -2.04 10.59
N ILE A 153 -17.19 -1.36 10.10
CA ILE A 153 -16.27 -0.59 10.95
C ILE A 153 -16.93 0.73 11.34
N HIS A 154 -17.00 0.96 12.64
CA HIS A 154 -17.55 2.19 13.20
C HIS A 154 -16.68 2.71 14.31
N THR A 155 -16.62 4.03 14.47
CA THR A 155 -16.08 4.63 15.70
C THR A 155 -17.06 4.40 16.84
N ARG A 156 -16.58 4.06 18.02
CA ARG A 156 -17.45 3.81 19.19
C ARG A 156 -18.12 5.09 19.67
N LYS A 157 -17.40 6.19 19.65
CA LYS A 157 -17.87 7.50 20.14
C LYS A 157 -17.64 8.63 19.14
N GLY A 158 -17.13 8.33 17.93
CA GLY A 158 -16.75 9.34 16.95
C GLY A 158 -15.52 10.16 17.33
N GLU A 159 -14.70 9.66 18.25
CA GLU A 159 -13.58 10.43 18.81
C GLU A 159 -12.25 10.24 18.07
N SER A 160 -12.07 9.10 17.37
CA SER A 160 -10.80 8.79 16.70
C SER A 160 -11.00 8.14 15.36
N MET A 161 -10.33 8.66 14.34
CA MET A 161 -10.24 8.03 13.01
C MET A 161 -9.44 6.72 13.03
N GLU A 162 -8.58 6.52 14.02
CA GLU A 162 -7.79 5.29 14.16
C GLU A 162 -8.67 4.07 14.42
N GLU A 163 -9.85 4.26 14.99
CA GLU A 163 -10.84 3.19 15.18
C GLU A 163 -11.39 2.64 13.84
N LEU A 164 -11.23 3.38 12.76
CA LEU A 164 -11.62 2.96 11.41
C LEU A 164 -10.55 2.14 10.69
N TYR A 165 -9.37 2.01 11.27
CA TYR A 165 -8.32 1.19 10.67
C TYR A 165 -8.62 -0.30 10.84
N PRO A 166 -8.51 -1.08 9.76
CA PRO A 166 -8.65 -2.53 9.85
C PRO A 166 -7.60 -3.11 10.78
N GLN A 167 -8.02 -3.96 11.70
CA GLN A 167 -7.12 -4.62 12.65
C GLN A 167 -6.10 -5.53 11.96
N GLU A 168 -6.48 -6.09 10.82
CA GLU A 168 -5.63 -6.96 9.99
C GLU A 168 -4.38 -6.25 9.50
N SER A 169 -4.45 -4.95 9.26
CA SER A 169 -3.30 -4.15 8.81
C SER A 169 -2.15 -4.15 9.83
N PHE A 170 -2.46 -4.38 11.11
CA PHE A 170 -1.44 -4.50 12.14
C PHE A 170 -0.50 -5.71 11.91
N PHE A 171 -1.02 -6.84 11.46
CA PHE A 171 -0.20 -7.99 11.11
C PHE A 171 0.78 -7.68 9.99
N ALA A 172 0.33 -6.92 8.98
CA ALA A 172 1.15 -6.51 7.86
C ALA A 172 2.27 -5.53 8.24
N ALA A 173 2.16 -4.86 9.38
CA ALA A 173 3.25 -4.06 9.94
C ALA A 173 4.18 -4.91 10.82
N LEU A 174 3.62 -5.82 11.61
CA LEU A 174 4.36 -6.63 12.56
C LEU A 174 5.23 -7.69 11.87
N LEU A 175 4.66 -8.44 10.91
CA LEU A 175 5.34 -9.56 10.25
C LEU A 175 6.65 -9.13 9.57
N PRO A 176 6.69 -8.06 8.74
CA PRO A 176 7.95 -7.60 8.16
C PRO A 176 8.95 -7.09 9.19
N ALA A 177 8.48 -6.48 10.28
CA ALA A 177 9.36 -6.05 11.37
C ALA A 177 10.07 -7.24 12.04
N MET A 178 9.45 -8.43 11.99
CA MET A 178 10.04 -9.69 12.44
C MET A 178 10.83 -10.43 11.35
N GLY A 179 10.95 -9.86 10.14
CA GLY A 179 11.60 -10.51 9.01
C GLY A 179 10.74 -11.59 8.34
N VAL A 180 9.43 -11.63 8.63
CA VAL A 180 8.49 -12.62 8.07
C VAL A 180 7.79 -12.02 6.85
N PRO A 181 7.91 -12.63 5.66
CA PRO A 181 7.21 -12.18 4.49
C PRO A 181 5.69 -12.39 4.63
N TYR A 182 4.90 -11.51 4.02
CA TYR A 182 3.45 -11.58 4.05
C TYR A 182 2.82 -11.16 2.72
N ALA A 183 1.56 -11.51 2.53
CA ALA A 183 0.71 -10.98 1.48
C ALA A 183 -0.71 -10.77 2.03
N TYR A 184 -1.38 -9.70 1.62
CA TYR A 184 -2.81 -9.57 1.88
C TYR A 184 -3.60 -10.54 1.01
N CYS A 185 -4.63 -11.12 1.59
CA CYS A 185 -5.61 -11.97 0.93
C CYS A 185 -7.01 -11.37 1.17
N CYS A 186 -7.61 -10.84 0.11
CA CYS A 186 -8.92 -10.20 0.16
C CYS A 186 -10.07 -11.11 -0.32
N SER A 187 -9.76 -12.35 -0.70
CA SER A 187 -10.73 -13.34 -1.17
C SER A 187 -10.38 -14.72 -0.61
N PRO A 188 -11.35 -15.44 -0.02
CA PRO A 188 -11.13 -16.79 0.48
C PRO A 188 -10.59 -17.75 -0.56
N GLU A 189 -11.05 -17.62 -1.80
CA GLU A 189 -10.69 -18.49 -2.93
C GLU A 189 -9.22 -18.34 -3.33
N SER A 190 -8.59 -17.23 -2.92
CA SER A 190 -7.17 -16.97 -3.20
C SER A 190 -6.21 -17.50 -2.13
N LEU A 191 -6.73 -18.10 -1.06
CA LEU A 191 -5.92 -18.77 -0.04
C LEU A 191 -5.19 -19.98 -0.64
N SER A 192 -3.94 -20.14 -0.32
CA SER A 192 -3.06 -21.16 -0.93
C SER A 192 -2.35 -22.02 0.09
N GLY A 193 -3.03 -22.51 1.12
CA GLY A 193 -2.50 -23.51 2.06
C GLY A 193 -1.26 -23.09 2.88
N GLU A 194 -0.98 -21.79 2.94
CA GLU A 194 0.09 -21.21 3.74
C GLU A 194 -0.46 -20.75 5.10
N VAL A 195 0.42 -20.37 6.02
CA VAL A 195 0.00 -19.82 7.32
C VAL A 195 -0.86 -18.58 7.13
N VAL A 196 -1.98 -18.54 7.83
CA VAL A 196 -2.97 -17.47 7.74
C VAL A 196 -2.98 -16.67 9.04
N ALA A 197 -2.99 -15.35 8.92
CA ALA A 197 -3.24 -14.43 10.03
C ALA A 197 -4.59 -13.76 9.83
N ALA A 198 -5.45 -13.84 10.83
CA ALA A 198 -6.79 -13.25 10.81
C ALA A 198 -7.10 -12.56 12.14
N SER A 199 -7.83 -11.45 12.10
CA SER A 199 -8.38 -10.79 13.27
C SER A 199 -9.82 -11.20 13.53
N GLY A 200 -10.32 -10.89 14.73
CA GLY A 200 -11.74 -11.07 15.03
C GLY A 200 -12.68 -10.20 14.18
N GLN A 201 -12.16 -9.19 13.52
CA GLN A 201 -12.93 -8.35 12.59
C GLN A 201 -13.25 -9.09 11.30
N VAL A 202 -12.26 -9.73 10.68
CA VAL A 202 -12.45 -10.60 9.50
C VAL A 202 -13.41 -11.72 9.81
N LEU A 203 -13.20 -12.42 10.95
CA LEU A 203 -14.05 -13.54 11.36
C LEU A 203 -15.52 -13.17 11.58
N ARG A 204 -15.84 -11.89 11.75
CA ARG A 204 -17.22 -11.41 11.85
C ARG A 204 -17.86 -11.14 10.50
N ASN A 205 -17.06 -10.73 9.54
CA ASN A 205 -17.55 -10.22 8.26
C ASN A 205 -17.55 -11.28 7.15
N TRP A 206 -16.77 -12.34 7.31
CA TRP A 206 -16.78 -13.44 6.34
C TRP A 206 -17.84 -14.48 6.67
N ASP A 207 -18.36 -15.12 5.63
CA ASP A 207 -19.30 -16.21 5.77
C ASP A 207 -18.70 -17.35 6.59
N ARG A 208 -19.46 -17.86 7.57
CA ARG A 208 -19.02 -18.90 8.48
C ARG A 208 -18.71 -20.23 7.80
N ASP A 209 -19.49 -20.56 6.76
CA ASP A 209 -19.30 -21.81 6.03
C ASP A 209 -18.02 -21.76 5.19
N VAL A 210 -17.71 -20.61 4.59
CA VAL A 210 -16.46 -20.36 3.89
C VAL A 210 -15.28 -20.48 4.85
N LEU A 211 -15.34 -19.85 6.01
CA LEU A 211 -14.28 -19.96 7.02
C LEU A 211 -14.12 -21.38 7.52
N ALA A 212 -15.21 -22.08 7.81
CA ALA A 212 -15.18 -23.46 8.27
C ALA A 212 -14.54 -24.39 7.23
N HIS A 213 -14.88 -24.22 5.95
CA HIS A 213 -14.26 -24.98 4.87
C HIS A 213 -12.75 -24.72 4.75
N LEU A 214 -12.36 -23.45 4.79
CA LEU A 214 -10.95 -23.07 4.75
C LEU A 214 -10.13 -23.66 5.92
N PHE A 215 -10.69 -23.63 7.13
CA PHE A 215 -10.04 -24.21 8.30
C PHE A 215 -10.01 -25.74 8.24
N ALA A 216 -11.01 -26.39 7.68
CA ALA A 216 -11.06 -27.85 7.54
C ALA A 216 -10.06 -28.39 6.49
N GLU A 217 -9.78 -27.62 5.42
CA GLU A 217 -8.86 -28.05 4.37
C GLU A 217 -7.38 -27.76 4.68
N ASN A 218 -7.10 -26.82 5.60
CA ASN A 218 -5.73 -26.34 5.87
C ASN A 218 -5.19 -26.72 7.25
N PHE A 219 -5.96 -27.40 8.08
CA PHE A 219 -5.62 -27.93 9.40
C PHE A 219 -6.13 -29.36 9.56
#